data_bdcfbcdb153538b3cd48190b0c736598
#
_entry.id   bdcfbcdb153538b3cd48190b0c736598
#
_cell.length_a   1.000
_cell.length_b   1.000
_cell.length_c   1.000
_cell.angle_alpha   90.00
_cell.angle_beta   90.00
_cell.angle_gamma   90.00
#
_symmetry.space_group_name_H-M   'P 1'
#
loop_
_entity.id
_entity.type
_entity.pdbx_description
1 polymer ?
#
loop_
_entity_poly.entity_id
_entity_poly.type
_entity_poly.pdbx_seq_one_letter_code
_entity_poly.pdbx_strand_id
1 'polypeptide(L)'
;MQYAYLDESTIEDEYKNLPKLRSGEEIVTALGKIDFNKISSVLFNCSQPEVMAKAITTAKNVIPENIHIGVYANAFQPIKIGQKDANSQIRNTRKELTPEKYLDFVKEWTELEVDIVGGCCGIGPEHIKKICDLKK
;
A
#
# COMPACT_ATOMS: atom_id res chain seq x y z
N MET A 1 -6.68 1.24 5.85
CA MET A 1 -6.42 2.67 5.61
C MET A 1 -6.13 2.92 4.15
N GLN A 2 -6.73 3.93 3.53
CA GLN A 2 -6.41 4.35 2.16
C GLN A 2 -5.41 5.49 2.19
N TYR A 3 -4.35 5.38 1.40
CA TYR A 3 -3.32 6.39 1.29
C TYR A 3 -3.68 7.52 0.34
N ALA A 4 -3.08 8.68 0.56
CA ALA A 4 -3.04 9.74 -0.42
C ALA A 4 -2.27 9.27 -1.65
N TYR A 5 -2.82 9.56 -2.79
CA TYR A 5 -2.21 9.27 -4.07
C TYR A 5 -1.13 10.29 -4.38
N LEU A 6 -0.07 9.82 -4.98
CA LEU A 6 1.01 10.66 -5.46
C LEU A 6 0.72 11.12 -6.89
N ASP A 7 1.07 12.36 -7.18
CA ASP A 7 1.13 12.86 -8.55
C ASP A 7 2.25 12.14 -9.32
N GLU A 8 2.07 11.91 -10.63
CA GLU A 8 3.11 11.33 -11.49
C GLU A 8 4.43 12.11 -11.45
N SER A 9 4.37 13.43 -11.19
CA SER A 9 5.54 14.30 -11.00
C SER A 9 6.20 14.12 -9.64
N THR A 10 5.55 13.43 -8.68
CA THR A 10 5.95 13.31 -7.28
C THR A 10 6.18 11.87 -6.83
N ILE A 11 6.36 10.93 -7.75
CA ILE A 11 7.06 9.67 -7.45
C ILE A 11 8.53 9.97 -7.06
N GLU A 12 8.90 11.24 -7.02
CA GLU A 12 10.13 11.76 -6.44
C GLU A 12 10.23 11.41 -4.96
N ASP A 13 11.44 11.26 -4.49
CA ASP A 13 11.85 10.68 -3.22
C ASP A 13 11.13 11.17 -1.96
N GLU A 14 10.52 12.34 -1.98
CA GLU A 14 9.86 12.93 -0.81
C GLU A 14 8.60 12.17 -0.36
N TYR A 15 7.79 11.69 -1.30
CA TYR A 15 6.54 10.97 -0.97
C TYR A 15 6.75 9.48 -0.70
N LYS A 16 7.78 8.88 -1.26
CA LYS A 16 8.22 7.55 -0.85
C LYS A 16 8.65 7.55 0.62
N ASN A 17 9.11 8.70 1.11
CA ASN A 17 9.63 8.87 2.46
C ASN A 17 8.61 9.32 3.50
N LEU A 18 7.47 9.89 3.09
CA LEU A 18 6.41 10.39 3.99
C LEU A 18 5.02 9.91 3.53
N PRO A 19 4.70 8.63 3.73
CA PRO A 19 3.40 8.12 3.34
C PRO A 19 2.28 8.78 4.14
N LYS A 20 1.27 9.29 3.43
CA LYS A 20 0.10 9.96 4.00
C LYS A 20 -1.18 9.21 3.62
N LEU A 21 -2.21 9.37 4.42
CA LEU A 21 -3.55 8.95 4.04
C LEU A 21 -4.08 9.82 2.88
N ARG A 22 -5.12 9.33 2.21
CA ARG A 22 -5.80 10.09 1.16
C ARG A 22 -6.32 11.46 1.61
N SER A 23 -6.57 11.63 2.90
CA SER A 23 -6.92 12.91 3.52
C SER A 23 -5.75 13.90 3.63
N GLY A 24 -4.52 13.44 3.37
CA GLY A 24 -3.29 14.20 3.63
C GLY A 24 -2.75 14.01 5.06
N GLU A 25 -3.45 13.26 5.91
CA GLU A 25 -3.01 12.98 7.28
C GLU A 25 -1.84 12.00 7.29
N GLU A 26 -0.88 12.23 8.18
CA GLU A 26 0.25 11.32 8.38
C GLU A 26 -0.20 9.99 8.99
N ILE A 27 0.43 8.89 8.58
CA ILE A 27 0.11 7.54 9.07
C ILE A 27 0.24 7.46 10.60
N VAL A 28 1.30 8.02 11.15
CA VAL A 28 1.55 8.02 12.61
C VAL A 28 0.39 8.66 13.36
N THR A 29 -0.06 9.82 12.88
CA THR A 29 -1.19 10.55 13.49
C THR A 29 -2.48 9.73 13.40
N ALA A 30 -2.75 9.11 12.27
CA ALA A 30 -3.93 8.28 12.07
C ALA A 30 -3.90 7.01 12.94
N LEU A 31 -2.75 6.35 13.04
CA LEU A 31 -2.55 5.17 13.88
C LEU A 31 -2.70 5.50 15.37
N GLY A 32 -2.22 6.67 15.80
CA GLY A 32 -2.37 7.12 17.19
C GLY A 32 -3.81 7.32 17.66
N LYS A 33 -4.79 7.34 16.74
CA LYS A 33 -6.23 7.42 17.05
C LYS A 33 -6.91 6.07 17.18
N ILE A 34 -6.20 4.97 16.90
CA ILE A 34 -6.76 3.62 16.90
C ILE A 34 -6.65 3.00 18.29
N ASP A 35 -7.76 2.43 18.77
CA ASP A 35 -7.75 1.55 19.93
C ASP A 35 -7.33 0.14 19.49
N PHE A 36 -6.07 -0.18 19.61
CA PHE A 36 -5.49 -1.47 19.21
C PHE A 36 -6.05 -2.67 19.98
N ASN A 37 -6.71 -2.46 21.14
CA ASN A 37 -7.35 -3.55 21.86
C ASN A 37 -8.60 -4.08 21.14
N LYS A 38 -9.13 -3.35 20.17
CA LYS A 38 -10.36 -3.69 19.43
C LYS A 38 -10.11 -4.25 18.03
N ILE A 39 -8.85 -4.37 17.62
CA ILE A 39 -8.50 -4.85 16.29
C ILE A 39 -7.39 -5.89 16.36
N SER A 40 -7.32 -6.75 15.37
CA SER A 40 -6.26 -7.75 15.21
C SER A 40 -5.23 -7.38 14.12
N SER A 41 -5.58 -6.45 13.25
CA SER A 41 -4.72 -6.11 12.12
C SER A 41 -4.96 -4.69 11.60
N VAL A 42 -3.92 -4.12 11.01
CA VAL A 42 -3.96 -2.88 10.22
C VAL A 42 -3.49 -3.18 8.81
N LEU A 43 -4.34 -2.86 7.82
CA LEU A 43 -4.04 -3.15 6.43
C LEU A 43 -4.00 -1.87 5.60
N PHE A 44 -2.95 -1.74 4.81
CA PHE A 44 -2.76 -0.64 3.86
C PHE A 44 -3.26 -1.06 2.49
N ASN A 45 -4.28 -0.36 1.97
CA ASN A 45 -4.94 -0.78 0.75
C ASN A 45 -4.96 0.27 -0.36
N CYS A 46 -5.06 -0.22 -1.59
CA CYS A 46 -5.42 0.57 -2.77
C CYS A 46 -4.55 1.80 -3.01
N SER A 47 -3.27 1.69 -2.70
CA SER A 47 -2.23 2.70 -2.96
C SER A 47 -1.16 2.12 -3.87
N GLN A 48 -0.24 2.95 -4.31
CA GLN A 48 0.86 2.53 -5.17
C GLN A 48 1.78 1.53 -4.45
N PRO A 49 2.32 0.51 -5.12
CA PRO A 49 3.25 -0.44 -4.51
C PRO A 49 4.48 0.25 -3.89
N GLU A 50 4.97 1.30 -4.53
CA GLU A 50 6.19 2.03 -4.16
C GLU A 50 6.13 2.68 -2.77
N VAL A 51 4.94 2.99 -2.26
CA VAL A 51 4.79 3.63 -0.94
C VAL A 51 4.61 2.63 0.20
N MET A 52 4.36 1.36 -0.11
CA MET A 52 3.99 0.36 0.89
C MET A 52 5.14 0.03 1.85
N ALA A 53 6.37 -0.10 1.36
CA ALA A 53 7.53 -0.39 2.20
C ALA A 53 7.73 0.65 3.30
N LYS A 54 7.60 1.93 2.95
CA LYS A 54 7.69 3.02 3.94
C LYS A 54 6.49 3.04 4.88
N ALA A 55 5.31 2.71 4.38
CA ALA A 55 4.12 2.59 5.22
C ALA A 55 4.27 1.48 6.27
N ILE A 56 4.77 0.32 5.89
CA ILE A 56 5.05 -0.81 6.77
C ILE A 56 6.04 -0.38 7.86
N THR A 57 7.19 0.16 7.47
CA THR A 57 8.23 0.57 8.43
C THR A 57 7.76 1.66 9.38
N THR A 58 6.97 2.62 8.88
CA THR A 58 6.36 3.67 9.71
C THR A 58 5.35 3.08 10.69
N ALA A 59 4.52 2.15 10.24
CA ALA A 59 3.51 1.50 11.08
C ALA A 59 4.13 0.63 12.17
N LYS A 60 5.18 -0.11 11.87
CA LYS A 60 5.91 -0.96 12.84
C LYS A 60 6.45 -0.19 14.05
N ASN A 61 6.75 1.10 13.88
CA ASN A 61 7.21 1.95 14.99
C ASN A 61 6.08 2.40 15.94
N VAL A 62 4.82 2.19 15.57
CA VAL A 62 3.64 2.70 16.29
C VAL A 62 2.69 1.58 16.72
N ILE A 63 2.56 0.56 15.88
CA ILE A 63 1.63 -0.56 16.08
C ILE A 63 2.23 -1.57 17.08
N PRO A 64 1.46 -2.02 18.11
CA PRO A 64 1.89 -3.10 19.01
C PRO A 64 2.22 -4.39 18.25
N GLU A 65 3.19 -5.17 18.73
CA GLU A 65 3.68 -6.40 18.09
C GLU A 65 2.61 -7.48 17.89
N ASN A 66 1.56 -7.47 18.69
CA ASN A 66 0.45 -8.42 18.57
C ASN A 66 -0.58 -8.04 17.49
N ILE A 67 -0.40 -6.93 16.80
CA ILE A 67 -1.29 -6.48 15.72
C ILE A 67 -0.62 -6.76 14.37
N HIS A 68 -1.27 -7.54 13.54
CA HIS A 68 -0.78 -7.87 12.21
C HIS A 68 -0.78 -6.68 11.26
N ILE A 69 0.24 -6.60 10.41
CA ILE A 69 0.34 -5.58 9.35
C ILE A 69 0.13 -6.25 8.01
N GLY A 70 -0.74 -5.66 7.18
CA GLY A 70 -0.99 -6.14 5.84
C GLY A 70 -0.95 -5.06 4.77
N VAL A 71 -0.67 -5.49 3.54
CA VAL A 71 -0.64 -4.63 2.36
C VAL A 71 -1.32 -5.27 1.16
N TYR A 72 -2.08 -4.48 0.41
CA TYR A 72 -2.65 -4.86 -0.88
C TYR A 72 -2.74 -3.63 -1.79
N ALA A 73 -1.68 -3.44 -2.55
CA ALA A 73 -1.51 -2.31 -3.45
C ALA A 73 -2.38 -2.42 -4.71
N ASN A 74 -2.52 -1.34 -5.45
CA ASN A 74 -3.21 -1.31 -6.73
C ASN A 74 -2.23 -1.19 -7.91
N ALA A 75 -2.75 -1.44 -9.12
CA ALA A 75 -2.03 -1.25 -10.38
C ALA A 75 -2.56 -0.06 -11.18
N PHE A 76 -3.16 0.95 -10.54
CA PHE A 76 -3.60 2.15 -11.24
C PHE A 76 -2.48 3.17 -11.39
N GLN A 77 -2.61 4.03 -12.39
CA GLN A 77 -1.82 5.24 -12.50
C GLN A 77 -2.01 6.10 -11.24
N PRO A 78 -0.94 6.75 -10.75
CA PRO A 78 -1.03 7.70 -9.63
C PRO A 78 -2.05 8.80 -9.89
N ILE A 79 -2.70 9.29 -8.83
CA ILE A 79 -3.66 10.39 -8.92
C ILE A 79 -3.03 11.63 -8.31
N LYS A 80 -3.32 12.79 -8.93
CA LYS A 80 -2.89 14.08 -8.40
C LYS A 80 -3.53 14.37 -7.04
N ILE A 81 -2.72 14.91 -6.12
CA ILE A 81 -3.22 15.37 -4.82
C ILE A 81 -4.31 16.43 -5.06
N GLY A 82 -5.45 16.27 -4.38
CA GLY A 82 -6.59 17.20 -4.50
C GLY A 82 -7.67 16.79 -5.50
N GLN A 83 -7.51 15.75 -6.28
CA GLN A 83 -8.61 15.16 -7.05
C GLN A 83 -9.60 14.47 -6.10
N LYS A 84 -10.79 15.08 -5.96
CA LYS A 84 -11.80 14.65 -4.98
C LYS A 84 -12.56 13.38 -5.36
N ASP A 85 -12.61 13.02 -6.62
CA ASP A 85 -13.49 11.96 -7.09
C ASP A 85 -12.73 10.70 -7.46
N ALA A 86 -12.81 9.71 -6.58
CA ALA A 86 -12.21 8.40 -6.80
C ALA A 86 -12.73 7.68 -8.06
N ASN A 87 -13.94 8.03 -8.54
CA ASN A 87 -14.62 7.34 -9.63
C ASN A 87 -14.94 8.25 -10.85
N SER A 88 -14.46 9.48 -10.88
CA SER A 88 -14.80 10.43 -11.94
C SER A 88 -14.08 10.20 -13.27
N GLN A 89 -13.05 9.37 -13.30
CA GLN A 89 -12.31 9.03 -14.52
C GLN A 89 -12.03 7.54 -14.62
N ILE A 90 -12.12 6.99 -15.83
CA ILE A 90 -11.64 5.64 -16.14
C ILE A 90 -10.12 5.63 -15.90
N ARG A 91 -9.66 4.94 -14.89
CA ARG A 91 -8.25 4.84 -14.56
C ARG A 91 -7.58 3.79 -15.42
N ASN A 92 -6.53 4.17 -16.08
CA ASN A 92 -5.69 3.23 -16.78
C ASN A 92 -4.87 2.41 -15.78
N THR A 93 -4.79 1.12 -16.02
CA THR A 93 -3.86 0.26 -15.29
C THR A 93 -2.45 0.45 -15.81
N ARG A 94 -1.50 0.34 -14.93
CA ARG A 94 -0.05 0.38 -15.21
C ARG A 94 0.34 -0.95 -15.87
N LYS A 95 0.57 -0.93 -17.18
CA LYS A 95 0.94 -2.12 -17.95
C LYS A 95 2.31 -2.69 -17.55
N GLU A 96 3.18 -1.84 -17.02
CA GLU A 96 4.50 -2.23 -16.53
C GLU A 96 4.44 -3.00 -15.21
N LEU A 97 3.33 -2.91 -14.48
CA LEU A 97 3.14 -3.64 -13.22
C LEU A 97 2.64 -5.07 -13.50
N THR A 98 3.47 -5.85 -14.17
CA THR A 98 3.23 -7.27 -14.45
C THR A 98 3.20 -8.10 -13.16
N PRO A 99 2.71 -9.37 -13.19
CA PRO A 99 2.78 -10.26 -12.03
C PRO A 99 4.20 -10.42 -11.47
N GLU A 100 5.23 -10.46 -12.33
CA GLU A 100 6.63 -10.54 -11.93
C GLU A 100 7.06 -9.26 -11.21
N LYS A 101 6.72 -8.10 -11.76
CA LYS A 101 7.09 -6.81 -11.17
C LYS A 101 6.39 -6.57 -9.83
N TYR A 102 5.12 -6.98 -9.73
CA TYR A 102 4.40 -6.92 -8.46
C TYR A 102 5.02 -7.85 -7.40
N LEU A 103 5.48 -9.04 -7.83
CA LEU A 103 6.17 -9.98 -6.97
C LEU A 103 7.46 -9.40 -6.35
N ASP A 104 8.20 -8.56 -7.09
CA ASP A 104 9.39 -7.90 -6.56
C ASP A 104 9.03 -6.99 -5.36
N PHE A 105 7.95 -6.22 -5.47
CA PHE A 105 7.43 -5.46 -4.32
C PHE A 105 7.00 -6.36 -3.16
N VAL A 106 6.32 -7.46 -3.46
CA VAL A 106 5.90 -8.41 -2.42
C VAL A 106 7.09 -8.99 -1.67
N LYS A 107 8.18 -9.31 -2.35
CA LYS A 107 9.43 -9.77 -1.70
C LYS A 107 9.98 -8.71 -0.76
N GLU A 108 10.08 -7.46 -1.21
CA GLU A 108 10.50 -6.34 -0.37
C GLU A 108 9.63 -6.21 0.89
N TRP A 109 8.30 -6.28 0.74
CA TRP A 109 7.39 -6.21 1.89
C TRP A 109 7.53 -7.40 2.83
N THR A 110 7.80 -8.59 2.28
CA THR A 110 8.03 -9.81 3.08
C THR A 110 9.33 -9.71 3.88
N GLU A 111 10.38 -9.11 3.32
CA GLU A 111 11.62 -8.83 4.05
C GLU A 111 11.40 -7.83 5.21
N LEU A 112 10.40 -6.98 5.10
CA LEU A 112 9.95 -6.10 6.18
C LEU A 112 8.99 -6.80 7.16
N GLU A 113 8.85 -8.12 7.07
CA GLU A 113 8.03 -8.96 7.97
C GLU A 113 6.57 -8.51 8.02
N VAL A 114 5.97 -8.24 6.87
CA VAL A 114 4.53 -8.03 6.76
C VAL A 114 3.79 -9.35 6.88
N ASP A 115 2.69 -9.40 7.61
CA ASP A 115 1.94 -10.64 7.88
C ASP A 115 0.99 -11.03 6.74
N ILE A 116 0.41 -10.04 6.08
CA ILE A 116 -0.65 -10.22 5.09
C ILE A 116 -0.30 -9.48 3.81
N VAL A 117 -0.27 -10.22 2.71
CA VAL A 117 -0.05 -9.64 1.38
C VAL A 117 -1.18 -10.03 0.44
N GLY A 118 -1.65 -9.08 -0.33
CA GLY A 118 -2.68 -9.29 -1.33
C GLY A 118 -2.57 -8.32 -2.50
N GLY A 119 -3.67 -8.08 -3.15
CA GLY A 119 -3.78 -7.11 -4.23
C GLY A 119 -5.14 -6.41 -4.24
N CYS A 120 -5.18 -5.19 -4.74
CA CYS A 120 -6.38 -4.40 -4.92
C CYS A 120 -6.65 -4.20 -6.43
N CYS A 121 -7.19 -3.07 -6.81
CA CYS A 121 -7.59 -2.75 -8.17
C CYS A 121 -6.46 -2.97 -9.19
N GLY A 122 -6.76 -3.70 -10.26
CA GLY A 122 -5.80 -4.02 -11.32
C GLY A 122 -4.82 -5.14 -11.00
N ILE A 123 -4.82 -5.68 -9.78
CA ILE A 123 -4.06 -6.87 -9.41
C ILE A 123 -4.96 -8.09 -9.57
N GLY A 124 -4.69 -8.89 -10.59
CA GLY A 124 -5.51 -10.04 -10.96
C GLY A 124 -5.02 -11.38 -10.41
N PRO A 125 -5.73 -12.49 -10.77
CA PRO A 125 -5.41 -13.83 -10.29
C PRO A 125 -3.98 -14.28 -10.59
N GLU A 126 -3.40 -13.83 -11.70
CA GLU A 126 -2.03 -14.16 -12.09
C GLU A 126 -0.99 -13.58 -11.14
N HIS A 127 -1.22 -12.35 -10.63
CA HIS A 127 -0.40 -11.74 -9.60
C HIS A 127 -0.47 -12.56 -8.30
N ILE A 128 -1.68 -12.90 -7.86
CA ILE A 128 -1.90 -13.67 -6.64
C ILE A 128 -1.29 -15.06 -6.74
N LYS A 129 -1.41 -15.72 -7.90
CA LYS A 129 -0.75 -17.01 -8.14
C LYS A 129 0.76 -16.93 -7.93
N LYS A 130 1.42 -15.90 -8.49
CA LYS A 130 2.86 -15.68 -8.29
C LYS A 130 3.23 -15.51 -6.82
N ILE A 131 2.42 -14.78 -6.06
CA ILE A 131 2.62 -14.60 -4.62
C ILE A 131 2.51 -15.94 -3.88
N CYS A 132 1.49 -16.74 -4.21
CA CYS A 132 1.31 -18.06 -3.59
C CYS A 132 2.49 -19.02 -3.89
N ASP A 133 3.09 -18.91 -5.07
CA ASP A 133 4.23 -19.74 -5.45
C ASP A 133 5.52 -19.41 -4.69
N LEU A 134 5.63 -18.23 -4.04
CA LEU A 134 6.75 -17.90 -3.13
C LEU A 134 6.77 -18.77 -1.87
N LYS A 135 5.63 -19.30 -1.45
CA LYS A 135 5.51 -20.08 -0.21
C LYS A 135 5.80 -21.58 -0.37
N LYS A 136 6.10 -22.00 -1.59
CA LYS A 136 6.49 -23.39 -1.90
C LYS A 136 8.01 -23.52 -1.93
#